data_3993bf3fba9aa71855ec9c1d870c7b93
#
_entry.id   3993bf3fba9aa71855ec9c1d870c7b93
#
_cell.length_a   1.000
_cell.length_b   1.000
_cell.length_c   1.000
_cell.angle_alpha   90.00
_cell.angle_beta   90.00
_cell.angle_gamma   90.00
#
_symmetry.space_group_name_H-M   'P 1'
#
loop_
_entity.id
_entity.type
_entity.pdbx_description
1 polymer ?
#
loop_
_entity_poly.entity_id
_entity_poly.type
_entity_poly.pdbx_seq_one_letter_code
_entity_poly.pdbx_strand_id
1 'polypeptide(L)'
;MPVSVGQKIELDIEKIVYGGEGMGYFNDFAVFVPMSVPGDKVEVEIISKKKNYARGLITKLLSAGAERIDDGRVSFEDFHGCDFGMLSYESQLKYKQQLVADVMEKIGGVKDLVVPPTLGSQEIYNYRNKVIEPFAYGKDREIITAVSYTHLTLPTT
;
A
#
# COMPACT_ATOMS: atom_id res chain seq x y z
N MET A 1 11.83 -13.69 18.71
CA MET A 1 10.50 -13.43 18.11
C MET A 1 10.73 -12.44 16.97
N PRO A 2 10.10 -12.63 15.81
CA PRO A 2 10.49 -11.81 14.66
C PRO A 2 10.19 -10.32 14.85
N VAL A 3 8.99 -9.93 15.29
CA VAL A 3 8.61 -8.53 15.53
C VAL A 3 7.55 -8.41 16.62
N SER A 4 7.35 -7.19 17.17
CA SER A 4 6.28 -6.86 18.13
C SER A 4 5.51 -5.63 17.67
N VAL A 5 4.22 -5.52 18.04
CA VAL A 5 3.42 -4.31 17.76
C VAL A 5 4.04 -3.12 18.50
N GLY A 6 4.11 -1.97 17.84
CA GLY A 6 4.77 -0.75 18.29
C GLY A 6 6.30 -0.74 18.05
N GLN A 7 6.88 -1.85 17.59
CA GLN A 7 8.30 -1.90 17.27
C GLN A 7 8.58 -1.16 15.97
N LYS A 8 9.63 -0.34 15.96
CA LYS A 8 10.19 0.26 14.75
C LYS A 8 11.30 -0.63 14.21
N ILE A 9 11.27 -0.84 12.91
CA ILE A 9 12.26 -1.65 12.17
C ILE A 9 12.64 -0.93 10.87
N GLU A 10 13.88 -1.15 10.40
CA GLU A 10 14.25 -0.83 9.02
C GLU A 10 13.93 -2.01 8.12
N LEU A 11 13.37 -1.72 6.95
CA LEU A 11 12.92 -2.71 6.00
C LEU A 11 13.24 -2.28 4.57
N ASP A 12 13.77 -3.21 3.79
CA ASP A 12 13.89 -3.06 2.34
C ASP A 12 12.65 -3.65 1.68
N ILE A 13 12.03 -2.91 0.79
CA ILE A 13 10.82 -3.32 0.07
C ILE A 13 11.22 -4.06 -1.21
N GLU A 14 10.82 -5.33 -1.30
CA GLU A 14 11.23 -6.20 -2.39
C GLU A 14 10.22 -6.23 -3.53
N LYS A 15 8.93 -6.18 -3.22
CA LYS A 15 7.86 -6.30 -4.22
C LYS A 15 6.54 -5.67 -3.75
N ILE A 16 5.66 -5.43 -4.72
CA ILE A 16 4.25 -5.12 -4.45
C ILE A 16 3.45 -6.42 -4.50
N VAL A 17 2.49 -6.56 -3.60
CA VAL A 17 1.59 -7.72 -3.51
C VAL A 17 0.15 -7.32 -3.77
N TYR A 18 -0.73 -8.32 -3.87
CA TYR A 18 -2.16 -8.10 -4.01
C TYR A 18 -2.69 -7.15 -2.93
N GLY A 19 -3.46 -6.15 -3.34
CA GLY A 19 -3.91 -5.04 -2.48
C GLY A 19 -3.05 -3.79 -2.56
N GLY A 20 -1.95 -3.81 -3.36
CA GLY A 20 -1.10 -2.62 -3.58
C GLY A 20 -0.08 -2.34 -2.47
N GLU A 21 -0.02 -3.20 -1.45
CA GLU A 21 0.96 -3.05 -0.38
C GLU A 21 2.35 -3.52 -0.85
N GLY A 22 3.39 -2.78 -0.49
CA GLY A 22 4.75 -3.29 -0.60
C GLY A 22 5.02 -4.37 0.44
N MET A 23 5.95 -5.26 0.15
CA MET A 23 6.35 -6.34 1.05
C MET A 23 7.87 -6.46 1.10
N GLY A 24 8.39 -6.64 2.29
CA GLY A 24 9.77 -7.02 2.57
C GLY A 24 9.85 -8.04 3.69
N TYR A 25 11.07 -8.45 4.03
CA TYR A 25 11.31 -9.42 5.11
C TYR A 25 12.19 -8.83 6.20
N PHE A 26 11.77 -9.03 7.45
CA PHE A 26 12.58 -8.73 8.63
C PHE A 26 12.87 -10.04 9.38
N ASN A 27 14.12 -10.49 9.34
CA ASN A 27 14.53 -11.80 9.89
C ASN A 27 13.64 -12.96 9.39
N ASP A 28 13.49 -13.08 8.09
CA ASP A 28 12.64 -14.06 7.37
C ASP A 28 11.14 -13.97 7.67
N PHE A 29 10.70 -12.89 8.33
CA PHE A 29 9.31 -12.66 8.65
C PHE A 29 8.72 -11.60 7.72
N ALA A 30 7.65 -11.96 6.99
CA ALA A 30 7.03 -11.07 6.01
C ALA A 30 6.37 -9.85 6.70
N VAL A 31 6.65 -8.66 6.17
CA VAL A 31 6.05 -7.40 6.63
C VAL A 31 5.43 -6.69 5.43
N PHE A 32 4.14 -6.39 5.51
CA PHE A 32 3.39 -5.63 4.52
C PHE A 32 3.33 -4.18 4.92
N VAL A 33 3.62 -3.31 3.98
CA VAL A 33 3.76 -1.87 4.20
C VAL A 33 3.01 -1.11 3.10
N PRO A 34 1.87 -0.49 3.41
CA PRO A 34 1.18 0.38 2.47
C PRO A 34 2.09 1.52 2.00
N MET A 35 1.82 2.06 0.81
CA MET A 35 2.51 3.24 0.28
C MET A 35 4.02 3.06 0.04
N SER A 36 4.49 1.83 -0.03
CA SER A 36 5.88 1.52 -0.35
C SER A 36 6.02 0.91 -1.73
N VAL A 37 7.16 1.13 -2.37
CA VAL A 37 7.49 0.60 -3.68
C VAL A 37 8.76 -0.25 -3.63
N PRO A 38 8.94 -1.20 -4.55
CA PRO A 38 10.14 -2.00 -4.61
C PRO A 38 11.40 -1.13 -4.72
N GLY A 39 12.41 -1.47 -3.92
CA GLY A 39 13.65 -0.72 -3.82
C GLY A 39 13.62 0.43 -2.79
N ASP A 40 12.47 0.72 -2.17
CA ASP A 40 12.45 1.61 -1.01
C ASP A 40 13.15 0.96 0.17
N LYS A 41 13.90 1.78 0.91
CA LYS A 41 14.32 1.47 2.28
C LYS A 41 13.56 2.38 3.24
N VAL A 42 12.84 1.79 4.17
CA VAL A 42 11.89 2.50 5.05
C VAL A 42 12.09 2.15 6.51
N GLU A 43 11.86 3.11 7.40
CA GLU A 43 11.58 2.83 8.80
C GLU A 43 10.08 2.60 8.95
N VAL A 44 9.72 1.49 9.58
CA VAL A 44 8.33 1.03 9.69
C VAL A 44 7.99 0.77 11.15
N GLU A 45 6.86 1.31 11.62
CA GLU A 45 6.27 0.94 12.90
C GLU A 45 5.25 -0.19 12.70
N ILE A 46 5.42 -1.29 13.41
CA ILE A 46 4.54 -2.45 13.33
C ILE A 46 3.21 -2.14 14.02
N ILE A 47 2.12 -2.13 13.26
CA ILE A 47 0.77 -1.86 13.75
C ILE A 47 -0.05 -3.12 14.01
N SER A 48 0.30 -4.23 13.36
CA SER A 48 -0.42 -5.51 13.50
C SER A 48 0.52 -6.68 13.26
N LYS A 49 0.33 -7.77 14.01
CA LYS A 49 1.07 -9.01 13.85
C LYS A 49 0.13 -10.20 13.81
N LYS A 50 0.36 -11.08 12.86
CA LYS A 50 -0.30 -12.39 12.73
C LYS A 50 0.74 -13.51 12.88
N LYS A 51 0.32 -14.75 12.76
CA LYS A 51 1.21 -15.93 12.91
C LYS A 51 2.38 -15.90 11.93
N ASN A 52 2.12 -15.54 10.66
CA ASN A 52 3.07 -15.66 9.55
C ASN A 52 3.48 -14.33 8.92
N TYR A 53 2.91 -13.21 9.35
CA TYR A 53 3.22 -11.90 8.81
C TYR A 53 2.89 -10.76 9.79
N ALA A 54 3.43 -9.58 9.51
CA ALA A 54 3.04 -8.34 10.17
C ALA A 54 2.60 -7.29 9.13
N ARG A 55 1.94 -6.25 9.60
CA ARG A 55 1.72 -5.00 8.88
C ARG A 55 2.33 -3.85 9.65
N GLY A 56 2.88 -2.91 8.92
CA GLY A 56 3.45 -1.71 9.49
C GLY A 56 3.15 -0.49 8.65
N LEU A 57 3.32 0.68 9.25
CA LEU A 57 3.21 1.97 8.57
C LEU A 57 4.58 2.60 8.46
N ILE A 58 4.84 3.28 7.34
CA ILE A 58 6.06 4.03 7.14
C ILE A 58 6.09 5.21 8.12
N THR A 59 7.14 5.26 8.95
CA THR A 59 7.44 6.43 9.80
C THR A 59 8.50 7.32 9.15
N LYS A 60 9.33 6.74 8.27
CA LYS A 60 10.35 7.49 7.53
C LYS A 60 10.77 6.75 6.27
N LEU A 61 10.88 7.47 5.16
CA LEU A 61 11.56 7.00 3.97
C LEU A 61 13.07 7.25 4.13
N LEU A 62 13.86 6.19 4.18
CA LEU A 62 15.31 6.27 4.34
C LEU A 62 16.01 6.41 2.99
N SER A 63 15.53 5.68 1.98
CA SER A 63 15.98 5.77 0.60
C SER A 63 14.83 5.41 -0.33
N ALA A 64 14.64 6.21 -1.37
CA ALA A 64 13.59 5.97 -2.37
C ALA A 64 14.05 4.93 -3.40
N GLY A 65 13.15 4.02 -3.75
CA GLY A 65 13.33 3.12 -4.89
C GLY A 65 13.31 3.87 -6.23
N ALA A 66 13.92 3.29 -7.24
CA ALA A 66 14.09 3.94 -8.55
C ALA A 66 12.76 4.26 -9.27
N GLU A 67 11.71 3.51 -8.99
CA GLU A 67 10.37 3.72 -9.60
C GLU A 67 9.46 4.62 -8.76
N ARG A 68 9.91 5.05 -7.57
CA ARG A 68 9.17 6.02 -6.74
C ARG A 68 9.22 7.39 -7.38
N ILE A 69 8.05 7.99 -7.49
CA ILE A 69 7.93 9.41 -7.87
C ILE A 69 7.63 10.24 -6.61
N ASP A 70 8.23 11.43 -6.58
CA ASP A 70 7.89 12.49 -5.63
C ASP A 70 7.49 13.72 -6.45
N ASP A 71 6.21 13.80 -6.76
CA ASP A 71 5.65 14.92 -7.53
C ASP A 71 4.91 15.93 -6.64
N GLY A 72 5.07 15.79 -5.32
CA GLY A 72 4.45 16.65 -4.31
C GLY A 72 2.92 16.45 -4.17
N ARG A 73 2.33 15.47 -4.89
CA ARG A 73 0.89 15.19 -4.81
C ARG A 73 0.53 14.18 -3.74
N VAL A 74 1.55 13.51 -3.20
CA VAL A 74 1.37 12.38 -2.29
C VAL A 74 2.20 12.60 -1.06
N SER A 75 1.57 12.88 0.07
CA SER A 75 2.20 12.77 1.37
C SER A 75 1.82 11.43 2.01
N PHE A 76 2.68 10.88 2.85
CA PHE A 76 2.36 9.66 3.60
C PHE A 76 1.18 9.87 4.57
N GLU A 77 0.91 11.12 4.94
CA GLU A 77 -0.12 11.49 5.91
C GLU A 77 -1.49 11.69 5.27
N ASP A 78 -1.53 12.15 4.00
CA ASP A 78 -2.76 12.56 3.32
C ASP A 78 -3.22 11.59 2.23
N PHE A 79 -2.55 10.43 2.11
CA PHE A 79 -2.78 9.54 0.99
C PHE A 79 -3.94 8.58 1.21
N HIS A 80 -5.11 9.02 0.84
CA HIS A 80 -6.32 8.23 0.96
C HIS A 80 -6.88 7.83 -0.41
N GLY A 81 -6.94 6.50 -0.66
CA GLY A 81 -7.67 5.95 -1.79
C GLY A 81 -6.89 5.75 -3.09
N CYS A 82 -5.55 5.80 -3.07
CA CYS A 82 -4.73 5.46 -4.23
C CYS A 82 -3.47 4.67 -3.86
N ASP A 83 -3.56 3.34 -3.84
CA ASP A 83 -2.50 2.44 -3.40
C ASP A 83 -1.21 2.51 -4.24
N PHE A 84 -1.26 3.10 -5.44
CA PHE A 84 -0.13 3.22 -6.37
C PHE A 84 0.30 4.66 -6.66
N GLY A 85 -0.18 5.65 -5.90
CA GLY A 85 0.09 7.05 -6.19
C GLY A 85 1.56 7.45 -6.13
N MET A 86 2.40 6.68 -5.45
CA MET A 86 3.84 6.86 -5.38
C MET A 86 4.59 6.30 -6.59
N LEU A 87 3.89 5.75 -7.59
CA LEU A 87 4.46 5.19 -8.81
C LEU A 87 4.10 6.03 -10.03
N SER A 88 4.99 6.10 -11.02
CA SER A 88 4.63 6.61 -12.33
C SER A 88 3.49 5.80 -12.93
N TYR A 89 2.68 6.40 -13.80
CA TYR A 89 1.54 5.70 -14.39
C TYR A 89 1.97 4.45 -15.19
N GLU A 90 3.10 4.53 -15.86
CA GLU A 90 3.70 3.38 -16.56
C GLU A 90 4.04 2.24 -15.59
N SER A 91 4.70 2.56 -14.47
CA SER A 91 4.99 1.58 -13.42
C SER A 91 3.72 1.00 -12.81
N GLN A 92 2.66 1.81 -12.62
CA GLN A 92 1.37 1.31 -12.16
C GLN A 92 0.78 0.25 -13.10
N LEU A 93 0.82 0.47 -14.42
CA LEU A 93 0.34 -0.50 -15.41
C LEU A 93 1.15 -1.79 -15.38
N LYS A 94 2.47 -1.69 -15.28
CA LYS A 94 3.39 -2.83 -15.14
C LYS A 94 3.07 -3.68 -13.90
N TYR A 95 2.94 -3.04 -12.74
CA TYR A 95 2.63 -3.77 -11.50
C TYR A 95 1.24 -4.38 -11.49
N LYS A 96 0.24 -3.73 -12.07
CA LYS A 96 -1.11 -4.31 -12.23
C LYS A 96 -1.09 -5.58 -13.07
N GLN A 97 -0.34 -5.61 -14.17
CA GLN A 97 -0.14 -6.81 -14.97
C GLN A 97 0.54 -7.91 -14.16
N GLN A 98 1.62 -7.58 -13.43
CA GLN A 98 2.36 -8.54 -12.61
C GLN A 98 1.50 -9.12 -11.48
N LEU A 99 0.70 -8.29 -10.81
CA LEU A 99 -0.21 -8.75 -9.76
C LEU A 99 -1.24 -9.75 -10.28
N VAL A 100 -1.78 -9.55 -11.48
CA VAL A 100 -2.70 -10.51 -12.10
C VAL A 100 -1.98 -11.83 -12.36
N ALA A 101 -0.78 -11.79 -12.95
CA ALA A 101 0.02 -12.99 -13.18
C ALA A 101 0.32 -13.75 -11.88
N ASP A 102 0.76 -13.03 -10.84
CA ASP A 102 1.06 -13.58 -9.51
C ASP A 102 -0.16 -14.27 -8.86
N VAL A 103 -1.32 -13.64 -8.93
CA VAL A 103 -2.56 -14.19 -8.36
C VAL A 103 -3.00 -15.43 -9.13
N MET A 104 -2.96 -15.38 -10.46
CA MET A 104 -3.34 -16.52 -11.29
C MET A 104 -2.42 -17.72 -11.07
N GLU A 105 -1.11 -17.49 -10.94
CA GLU A 105 -0.14 -18.54 -10.67
C GLU A 105 -0.27 -19.10 -9.24
N LYS A 106 -0.19 -18.22 -8.22
CA LYS A 106 -0.04 -18.62 -6.81
C LYS A 106 -1.34 -19.07 -6.18
N ILE A 107 -2.46 -18.45 -6.55
CA ILE A 107 -3.79 -18.73 -6.00
C ILE A 107 -4.60 -19.57 -6.97
N GLY A 108 -4.61 -19.19 -8.24
CA GLY A 108 -5.33 -19.91 -9.29
C GLY A 108 -4.68 -21.22 -9.74
N GLY A 109 -3.40 -21.42 -9.43
CA GLY A 109 -2.64 -22.62 -9.86
C GLY A 109 -2.42 -22.69 -11.38
N VAL A 110 -2.66 -21.59 -12.10
CA VAL A 110 -2.51 -21.52 -13.56
C VAL A 110 -1.05 -21.29 -13.88
N LYS A 111 -0.40 -22.30 -14.47
CA LYS A 111 1.00 -22.20 -14.90
C LYS A 111 1.09 -21.67 -16.33
N ASP A 112 2.20 -21.00 -16.63
CA ASP A 112 2.55 -20.54 -17.98
C ASP A 112 1.52 -19.56 -18.59
N LEU A 113 0.76 -18.84 -17.76
CA LEU A 113 -0.18 -17.83 -18.22
C LEU A 113 0.57 -16.58 -18.70
N VAL A 114 0.39 -16.24 -19.96
CA VAL A 114 0.85 -14.96 -20.49
C VAL A 114 -0.24 -13.91 -20.26
N VAL A 115 -0.03 -13.04 -19.28
CA VAL A 115 -0.93 -11.91 -19.02
C VAL A 115 -0.56 -10.78 -19.99
N PRO A 116 -1.50 -10.29 -20.82
CA PRO A 116 -1.20 -9.18 -21.72
C PRO A 116 -0.94 -7.89 -20.93
N PRO A 117 -0.27 -6.90 -21.53
CA PRO A 117 -0.07 -5.59 -20.91
C PRO A 117 -1.40 -4.95 -20.48
N THR A 118 -1.38 -4.30 -19.33
CA THR A 118 -2.55 -3.58 -18.83
C THR A 118 -2.89 -2.42 -19.78
N LEU A 119 -4.15 -2.32 -20.20
CA LEU A 119 -4.61 -1.20 -21.00
C LEU A 119 -4.64 0.07 -20.15
N GLY A 120 -3.90 1.08 -20.58
CA GLY A 120 -3.87 2.38 -19.93
C GLY A 120 -5.08 3.24 -20.28
N SER A 121 -5.43 4.16 -19.38
CA SER A 121 -6.40 5.23 -19.64
C SER A 121 -5.71 6.41 -20.31
N GLN A 122 -6.41 7.07 -21.23
CA GLN A 122 -5.95 8.35 -21.80
C GLN A 122 -6.03 9.48 -20.75
N GLU A 123 -7.09 9.44 -19.92
CA GLU A 123 -7.27 10.33 -18.78
C GLU A 123 -6.82 9.62 -17.49
N ILE A 124 -5.66 10.02 -16.96
CA ILE A 124 -5.08 9.40 -15.77
C ILE A 124 -5.71 9.95 -14.49
N TYR A 125 -6.10 11.24 -14.51
CA TYR A 125 -6.70 11.97 -13.40
C TYR A 125 -8.08 12.47 -13.77
N ASN A 126 -8.84 12.92 -12.78
CA ASN A 126 -10.16 13.54 -12.95
C ASN A 126 -11.22 12.66 -13.65
N TYR A 127 -11.01 11.35 -13.67
CA TYR A 127 -11.93 10.40 -14.33
C TYR A 127 -13.13 10.01 -13.44
N ARG A 128 -13.04 10.22 -12.11
CA ARG A 128 -14.15 9.92 -11.20
C ARG A 128 -15.18 11.02 -11.25
N ASN A 129 -16.44 10.61 -11.47
CA ASN A 129 -17.60 11.49 -11.41
C ASN A 129 -18.47 11.26 -10.17
N LYS A 130 -18.08 10.32 -9.28
CA LYS A 130 -18.77 10.01 -8.04
C LYS A 130 -17.77 9.67 -6.95
N VAL A 131 -17.88 10.35 -5.80
CA VAL A 131 -17.13 10.05 -4.59
C VAL A 131 -18.15 9.73 -3.48
N ILE A 132 -17.85 8.72 -2.68
CA ILE A 132 -18.61 8.37 -1.48
C ILE A 132 -17.65 8.53 -0.30
N GLU A 133 -17.91 9.53 0.53
CA GLU A 133 -17.11 9.81 1.72
C GLU A 133 -17.98 9.59 2.95
N PRO A 134 -17.62 8.68 3.85
CA PRO A 134 -18.30 8.54 5.12
C PRO A 134 -17.95 9.73 6.02
N PHE A 135 -18.96 10.26 6.72
CA PHE A 135 -18.79 11.27 7.74
C PHE A 135 -18.83 10.62 9.13
N ALA A 136 -17.96 11.08 10.01
CA ALA A 136 -17.94 10.68 11.41
C ALA A 136 -17.76 11.91 12.30
N TYR A 137 -18.10 11.78 13.58
CA TYR A 137 -17.77 12.80 14.58
C TYR A 137 -16.40 12.51 15.17
N GLY A 138 -15.51 13.48 15.13
CA GLY A 138 -14.26 13.49 15.87
C GLY A 138 -14.47 13.61 17.37
N LYS A 139 -13.38 13.59 18.14
CA LYS A 139 -13.41 13.65 19.60
C LYS A 139 -14.08 14.93 20.14
N ASP A 140 -13.95 16.03 19.42
CA ASP A 140 -14.51 17.33 19.79
C ASP A 140 -15.84 17.62 19.07
N ARG A 141 -16.52 16.55 18.58
CA ARG A 141 -17.77 16.61 17.83
C ARG A 141 -17.69 17.39 16.50
N GLU A 142 -16.51 17.70 16.02
CA GLU A 142 -16.32 18.18 14.65
C GLU A 142 -16.71 17.08 13.67
N ILE A 143 -17.24 17.46 12.51
CA ILE A 143 -17.51 16.52 11.42
C ILE A 143 -16.20 16.29 10.69
N ILE A 144 -15.75 15.03 10.70
CA ILE A 144 -14.59 14.59 9.95
C ILE A 144 -15.04 13.72 8.78
N THR A 145 -14.40 13.86 7.64
CA THR A 145 -14.53 12.93 6.51
C THR A 145 -13.49 11.83 6.65
N ALA A 146 -13.90 10.59 6.53
CA ALA A 146 -12.99 9.47 6.48
C ALA A 146 -13.00 8.89 5.06
N VAL A 147 -11.88 8.97 4.40
CA VAL A 147 -11.74 8.49 3.01
C VAL A 147 -11.70 6.97 2.91
N SER A 148 -11.55 6.26 4.04
CA SER A 148 -11.60 4.80 4.09
C SER A 148 -12.15 4.32 5.42
N TYR A 149 -12.99 3.28 5.39
CA TYR A 149 -13.50 2.57 6.58
C TYR A 149 -12.39 1.99 7.48
N THR A 150 -11.19 1.83 6.97
CA THR A 150 -10.07 1.25 7.72
C THR A 150 -9.47 2.19 8.76
N HIS A 151 -9.75 3.49 8.69
CA HIS A 151 -9.26 4.50 9.64
C HIS A 151 -10.29 4.96 10.69
N LEU A 152 -11.54 4.52 10.55
CA LEU A 152 -12.56 4.74 11.57
C LEU A 152 -12.45 3.65 12.65
N THR A 153 -11.58 3.84 13.61
CA THR A 153 -11.74 3.17 14.90
C THR A 153 -12.89 3.84 15.62
N LEU A 154 -14.10 3.32 15.43
CA LEU A 154 -15.24 3.73 16.26
C LEU A 154 -14.87 3.38 17.72
N PRO A 155 -15.00 4.34 18.67
CA PRO A 155 -14.87 4.00 20.06
C PRO A 155 -15.96 2.98 20.38
N THR A 156 -15.56 1.75 20.67
CA THR A 156 -16.45 0.76 21.28
C THR A 156 -16.73 1.22 22.69
N THR A 157 -17.96 1.67 22.93
CA THR A 157 -18.51 1.88 24.27
C THR A 157 -18.59 0.58 25.02
#